data_3e6caa9774ef96c11a61ac59a24a6b2b
#
_entry.id   3e6caa9774ef96c11a61ac59a24a6b2b
#
_cell.length_a   1.000
_cell.length_b   1.000
_cell.length_c   1.000
_cell.angle_alpha   90.00
_cell.angle_beta   90.00
_cell.angle_gamma   90.00
#
_symmetry.space_group_name_H-M   'P 1'
#
loop_
_entity.id
_entity.type
_entity.pdbx_description
1 polymer ?
#
loop_
_entity_poly.entity_id
_entity_poly.type
_entity_poly.pdbx_seq_one_letter_code
_entity_poly.pdbx_strand_id
1 'polypeptide(L)'
;KTRRMSAPHARVAVVQVAVSEQVWVLDALTAGPETGALLRWALACEEVAVLGFAFSGDLAVLRPLCGGGELCASSLVDVQTLAMRPGEDTPSLRRVCARTIGLQLDKTQQCSDWARRPLEQEQFVYAALDAHILLQVYEALLAQEQQ
;
A
#
# COMPACT_ATOMS: atom_id res chain seq x y z
N LYS A 1 -17.66 -33.72 -8.57
CA LYS A 1 -17.11 -32.45 -9.11
C LYS A 1 -17.53 -31.31 -8.17
N THR A 2 -16.69 -30.99 -7.21
CA THR A 2 -16.90 -29.89 -6.25
C THR A 2 -16.61 -28.57 -6.97
N ARG A 3 -17.68 -27.80 -7.18
CA ARG A 3 -17.62 -26.45 -7.75
C ARG A 3 -16.88 -25.56 -6.72
N ARG A 4 -15.63 -25.20 -6.98
CA ARG A 4 -14.93 -24.12 -6.25
C ARG A 4 -15.76 -22.84 -6.45
N MET A 5 -16.46 -22.43 -5.42
CA MET A 5 -17.04 -21.09 -5.36
C MET A 5 -15.85 -20.11 -5.38
N SER A 6 -15.76 -19.30 -6.42
CA SER A 6 -14.84 -18.18 -6.46
C SER A 6 -15.17 -17.28 -5.27
N ALA A 7 -14.18 -16.98 -4.43
CA ALA A 7 -14.35 -16.02 -3.37
C ALA A 7 -14.86 -14.70 -4.00
N PRO A 8 -15.85 -14.02 -3.37
CA PRO A 8 -16.26 -12.71 -3.84
C PRO A 8 -15.01 -11.81 -3.93
N HIS A 9 -14.84 -11.10 -5.05
CA HIS A 9 -13.71 -10.22 -5.27
C HIS A 9 -13.57 -9.28 -4.06
N ALA A 10 -12.44 -9.34 -3.37
CA ALA A 10 -12.18 -8.49 -2.23
C ALA A 10 -12.32 -7.03 -2.68
N ARG A 11 -13.27 -6.31 -2.06
CA ARG A 11 -13.51 -4.90 -2.35
C ARG A 11 -12.57 -4.07 -1.50
N VAL A 12 -11.87 -3.11 -2.12
CA VAL A 12 -11.07 -2.13 -1.40
C VAL A 12 -12.01 -1.27 -0.54
N ALA A 13 -11.73 -1.19 0.76
CA ALA A 13 -12.51 -0.39 1.70
C ALA A 13 -11.84 0.98 1.95
N VAL A 14 -10.51 1.00 2.04
CA VAL A 14 -9.72 2.21 2.24
C VAL A 14 -8.49 2.20 1.33
N VAL A 15 -8.05 3.39 0.91
CA VAL A 15 -6.77 3.60 0.23
C VAL A 15 -6.02 4.67 1.00
N GLN A 16 -4.78 4.36 1.36
CA GLN A 16 -3.91 5.31 2.04
C GLN A 16 -2.93 5.91 1.03
N VAL A 17 -2.78 7.24 1.07
CA VAL A 17 -1.80 7.97 0.26
C VAL A 17 -1.00 8.88 1.18
N ALA A 18 0.31 8.75 1.16
CA ALA A 18 1.21 9.54 1.98
C ALA A 18 2.22 10.31 1.12
N VAL A 19 2.49 11.52 1.53
CA VAL A 19 3.65 12.31 1.15
C VAL A 19 4.41 12.69 2.43
N SER A 20 5.56 13.37 2.31
CA SER A 20 6.45 13.64 3.45
C SER A 20 5.75 14.22 4.69
N GLU A 21 4.81 15.13 4.48
CA GLU A 21 4.20 15.91 5.57
C GLU A 21 2.72 15.63 5.78
N GLN A 22 2.10 14.78 4.95
CA GLN A 22 0.67 14.56 5.00
C GLN A 22 0.28 13.16 4.56
N VAL A 23 -0.75 12.63 5.20
CA VAL A 23 -1.37 11.35 4.83
C VAL A 23 -2.87 11.55 4.65
N TRP A 24 -3.40 10.93 3.59
CA TRP A 24 -4.84 10.84 3.36
C TRP A 24 -5.28 9.38 3.49
N VAL A 25 -6.36 9.17 4.20
CA VAL A 25 -7.08 7.89 4.23
C VAL A 25 -8.37 8.07 3.45
N LEU A 26 -8.42 7.50 2.27
CA LEU A 26 -9.52 7.66 1.32
C LEU A 26 -10.57 6.58 1.55
N ASP A 27 -11.84 6.96 1.63
CA ASP A 27 -12.96 6.04 1.68
C ASP A 27 -13.23 5.46 0.28
N ALA A 28 -12.71 4.26 0.02
CA ALA A 28 -12.88 3.60 -1.27
C ALA A 28 -14.30 3.03 -1.49
N LEU A 29 -15.11 2.91 -0.43
CA LEU A 29 -16.49 2.40 -0.55
C LEU A 29 -17.42 3.44 -1.19
N THR A 30 -17.14 4.73 -0.96
CA THR A 30 -17.94 5.86 -1.47
C THR A 30 -17.17 6.75 -2.45
N ALA A 31 -15.95 6.35 -2.81
CA ALA A 31 -15.10 7.11 -3.73
C ALA A 31 -15.77 7.32 -5.09
N GLY A 32 -15.73 8.56 -5.55
CA GLY A 32 -16.13 8.93 -6.91
C GLY A 32 -15.06 8.60 -7.96
N PRO A 33 -15.37 8.80 -9.24
CA PRO A 33 -14.45 8.51 -10.35
C PRO A 33 -13.14 9.32 -10.29
N GLU A 34 -13.14 10.45 -9.62
CA GLU A 34 -11.97 11.32 -9.44
C GLU A 34 -10.85 10.63 -8.65
N THR A 35 -11.22 9.86 -7.64
CA THR A 35 -10.26 9.09 -6.84
C THR A 35 -9.53 8.06 -7.71
N GLY A 36 -10.27 7.32 -8.51
CA GLY A 36 -9.69 6.35 -9.45
C GLY A 36 -8.82 7.02 -10.52
N ALA A 37 -9.24 8.18 -11.03
CA ALA A 37 -8.47 8.96 -11.99
C ALA A 37 -7.15 9.44 -11.40
N LEU A 38 -7.16 9.93 -10.16
CA LEU A 38 -5.96 10.37 -9.44
C LEU A 38 -4.98 9.20 -9.23
N LEU A 39 -5.47 8.05 -8.77
CA LEU A 39 -4.64 6.87 -8.55
C LEU A 39 -4.03 6.36 -9.87
N ARG A 40 -4.82 6.32 -10.93
CA ARG A 40 -4.36 5.93 -12.27
C ARG A 40 -3.27 6.87 -12.79
N TRP A 41 -3.47 8.17 -12.61
CA TRP A 41 -2.47 9.17 -12.98
C TRP A 41 -1.17 8.99 -12.19
N ALA A 42 -1.25 8.88 -10.87
CA ALA A 42 -0.07 8.75 -10.02
C ALA A 42 0.77 7.50 -10.37
N LEU A 43 0.11 6.36 -10.59
CA LEU A 43 0.77 5.10 -10.94
C LEU A 43 1.48 5.15 -12.30
N ALA A 44 1.03 5.99 -13.23
CA ALA A 44 1.58 6.11 -14.57
C ALA A 44 2.49 7.33 -14.80
N CYS A 45 2.51 8.28 -13.86
CA CYS A 45 3.26 9.54 -14.00
C CYS A 45 4.76 9.33 -13.80
N GLU A 46 5.57 9.55 -14.82
CA GLU A 46 7.03 9.36 -14.79
C GLU A 46 7.75 10.35 -13.86
N GLU A 47 7.10 11.45 -13.50
CA GLU A 47 7.66 12.46 -12.59
C GLU A 47 7.42 12.13 -11.10
N VAL A 48 6.68 11.06 -10.81
CA VAL A 48 6.30 10.64 -9.47
C VAL A 48 6.78 9.22 -9.22
N ALA A 49 7.46 8.98 -8.10
CA ALA A 49 7.72 7.63 -7.61
C ALA A 49 6.63 7.24 -6.61
N VAL A 50 5.85 6.22 -6.93
CA VAL A 50 4.84 5.65 -6.04
C VAL A 50 5.44 4.47 -5.30
N LEU A 51 5.57 4.58 -3.99
CA LEU A 51 6.09 3.51 -3.14
C LEU A 51 4.96 2.58 -2.73
N GLY A 52 5.17 1.29 -2.93
CA GLY A 52 4.30 0.23 -2.44
C GLY A 52 5.11 -0.86 -1.75
N PHE A 53 4.44 -1.75 -1.04
CA PHE A 53 5.07 -2.90 -0.40
C PHE A 53 4.31 -4.17 -0.77
N ALA A 54 4.95 -5.10 -1.49
CA ALA A 54 4.31 -6.30 -2.05
C ALA A 54 3.06 -5.97 -2.89
N PHE A 55 3.13 -4.88 -3.67
CA PHE A 55 1.97 -4.19 -4.21
C PHE A 55 1.37 -4.84 -5.46
N SER A 56 2.02 -5.83 -6.04
CA SER A 56 1.54 -6.48 -7.27
C SER A 56 0.12 -7.06 -7.16
N GLY A 57 -0.21 -7.62 -6.00
CA GLY A 57 -1.56 -8.11 -5.69
C GLY A 57 -2.60 -7.00 -5.56
N ASP A 58 -2.18 -5.86 -5.03
CA ASP A 58 -3.05 -4.70 -4.79
C ASP A 58 -3.49 -4.02 -6.10
N LEU A 59 -2.66 -4.05 -7.14
CA LEU A 59 -3.04 -3.53 -8.45
C LEU A 59 -4.30 -4.17 -9.01
N ALA A 60 -4.45 -5.48 -8.85
CA ALA A 60 -5.65 -6.20 -9.29
C ALA A 60 -6.90 -5.76 -8.51
N VAL A 61 -6.74 -5.49 -7.21
CA VAL A 61 -7.84 -5.05 -6.32
C VAL A 61 -8.19 -3.58 -6.54
N LEU A 62 -7.22 -2.74 -6.91
CA LEU A 62 -7.43 -1.32 -7.24
C LEU A 62 -8.10 -1.11 -8.61
N ARG A 63 -7.94 -2.05 -9.53
CA ARG A 63 -8.44 -1.91 -10.90
C ARG A 63 -9.91 -1.48 -11.01
N PRO A 64 -10.87 -2.07 -10.27
CA PRO A 64 -12.26 -1.63 -10.30
C PRO A 64 -12.44 -0.19 -9.83
N LEU A 65 -11.70 0.24 -8.79
CA LEU A 65 -11.74 1.61 -8.26
C LEU A 65 -11.21 2.61 -9.30
N CYS A 66 -10.26 2.20 -10.14
CA CYS A 66 -9.68 3.01 -11.19
C CYS A 66 -10.44 2.96 -12.52
N GLY A 67 -11.70 2.55 -12.54
CA GLY A 67 -12.52 2.48 -13.75
C GLY A 67 -12.37 1.20 -14.58
N GLY A 68 -11.72 0.18 -14.05
CA GLY A 68 -11.48 -1.09 -14.74
C GLY A 68 -10.34 -1.03 -15.77
N GLY A 69 -10.21 -2.10 -16.56
CA GLY A 69 -9.16 -2.20 -17.55
C GLY A 69 -7.76 -2.42 -16.97
N GLU A 70 -6.75 -2.28 -17.80
CA GLU A 70 -5.35 -2.45 -17.39
C GLU A 70 -4.85 -1.17 -16.68
N LEU A 71 -4.09 -1.35 -15.59
CA LEU A 71 -3.42 -0.27 -14.87
C LEU A 71 -1.95 -0.23 -15.29
N CYS A 72 -1.53 0.90 -15.87
CA CYS A 72 -0.12 1.21 -16.02
C CYS A 72 0.44 1.61 -14.65
N ALA A 73 1.49 0.93 -14.21
CA ALA A 73 2.15 1.16 -12.93
C ALA A 73 3.65 1.41 -13.11
N SER A 74 4.02 2.18 -14.15
CA SER A 74 5.41 2.49 -14.49
C SER A 74 6.13 3.28 -13.39
N SER A 75 5.38 4.01 -12.56
CA SER A 75 5.92 4.80 -11.44
C SER A 75 6.02 4.01 -10.14
N LEU A 76 5.54 2.78 -10.13
CA LEU A 76 5.54 1.95 -8.91
C LEU A 76 6.94 1.44 -8.57
N VAL A 77 7.36 1.70 -7.36
CA VAL A 77 8.57 1.16 -6.74
C VAL A 77 8.16 0.22 -5.62
N ASP A 78 8.45 -1.07 -5.74
CA ASP A 78 8.15 -2.05 -4.70
C ASP A 78 9.28 -2.06 -3.65
N VAL A 79 9.00 -1.47 -2.50
CA VAL A 79 9.96 -1.37 -1.39
C VAL A 79 10.32 -2.74 -0.81
N GLN A 80 9.43 -3.75 -0.89
CA GLN A 80 9.76 -5.11 -0.50
C GLN A 80 10.92 -5.66 -1.34
N THR A 81 10.86 -5.47 -2.64
CA THR A 81 11.91 -5.92 -3.57
C THR A 81 13.24 -5.21 -3.30
N LEU A 82 13.21 -3.91 -3.06
CA LEU A 82 14.42 -3.14 -2.72
C LEU A 82 15.04 -3.58 -1.38
N ALA A 83 14.21 -3.94 -0.41
CA ALA A 83 14.65 -4.34 0.92
C ALA A 83 15.11 -5.80 0.99
N MET A 84 14.92 -6.59 -0.06
CA MET A 84 15.25 -8.02 -0.07
C MET A 84 16.76 -8.25 -0.01
N ARG A 85 17.19 -9.18 0.83
CA ARG A 85 18.60 -9.57 0.96
C ARG A 85 18.87 -10.86 0.18
N PRO A 86 20.09 -11.10 -0.30
CA PRO A 86 20.44 -12.34 -0.98
C PRO A 86 20.10 -13.57 -0.13
N GLY A 87 19.40 -14.55 -0.72
CA GLY A 87 19.01 -15.80 -0.05
C GLY A 87 17.87 -15.67 0.96
N GLU A 88 17.24 -14.50 1.05
CA GLU A 88 16.09 -14.28 1.92
C GLU A 88 14.78 -14.53 1.17
N ASP A 89 13.82 -15.16 1.87
CA ASP A 89 12.42 -15.13 1.44
C ASP A 89 11.87 -13.72 1.53
N THR A 90 10.75 -13.46 0.82
CA THR A 90 10.10 -12.14 0.83
C THR A 90 9.88 -11.62 2.25
N PRO A 91 10.55 -10.53 2.67
CA PRO A 91 10.44 -10.03 4.04
C PRO A 91 9.08 -9.35 4.26
N SER A 92 8.55 -9.44 5.48
CA SER A 92 7.38 -8.66 5.88
C SER A 92 7.75 -7.19 6.09
N LEU A 93 6.78 -6.27 5.95
CA LEU A 93 7.00 -4.84 6.25
C LEU A 93 7.51 -4.63 7.67
N ARG A 94 6.97 -5.38 8.65
CA ARG A 94 7.43 -5.35 10.04
C ARG A 94 8.94 -5.67 10.17
N ARG A 95 9.39 -6.70 9.46
CA ARG A 95 10.80 -7.11 9.47
C ARG A 95 11.70 -6.05 8.83
N VAL A 96 11.25 -5.48 7.71
CA VAL A 96 11.98 -4.42 7.03
C VAL A 96 12.08 -3.18 7.90
N CYS A 97 10.98 -2.71 8.50
CA CYS A 97 10.98 -1.56 9.42
C CYS A 97 11.92 -1.77 10.62
N ALA A 98 11.87 -2.95 11.24
CA ALA A 98 12.72 -3.24 12.39
C ALA A 98 14.21 -3.14 12.06
N ARG A 99 14.63 -3.63 10.88
CA ARG A 99 16.05 -3.67 10.50
C ARG A 99 16.57 -2.41 9.82
N THR A 100 15.69 -1.58 9.24
CA THR A 100 16.09 -0.36 8.51
C THR A 100 16.01 0.89 9.37
N ILE A 101 14.94 1.03 10.13
CA ILE A 101 14.64 2.23 10.93
C ILE A 101 14.42 1.94 12.41
N GLY A 102 14.59 0.67 12.85
CA GLY A 102 14.45 0.29 14.25
C GLY A 102 13.02 0.35 14.80
N LEU A 103 12.00 0.46 13.93
CA LEU A 103 10.60 0.57 14.36
C LEU A 103 9.91 -0.79 14.43
N GLN A 104 9.25 -1.05 15.58
CA GLN A 104 8.38 -2.21 15.76
C GLN A 104 6.94 -1.85 15.37
N LEU A 105 6.45 -2.42 14.26
CA LEU A 105 5.06 -2.22 13.83
C LEU A 105 4.10 -3.06 14.64
N ASP A 106 3.03 -2.43 15.11
CA ASP A 106 1.86 -3.11 15.68
C ASP A 106 0.99 -3.68 14.53
N LYS A 107 0.51 -4.90 14.69
CA LYS A 107 -0.39 -5.57 13.73
C LYS A 107 -1.83 -5.69 14.19
N THR A 108 -2.17 -5.08 15.32
CA THR A 108 -3.49 -5.25 15.98
C THR A 108 -4.65 -4.92 15.04
N GLN A 109 -4.49 -3.91 14.18
CA GLN A 109 -5.53 -3.47 13.25
C GLN A 109 -5.47 -4.12 11.85
N GLN A 110 -4.49 -4.98 11.58
CA GLN A 110 -4.31 -5.56 10.24
C GLN A 110 -5.55 -6.31 9.74
N CYS A 111 -6.21 -7.06 10.62
CA CYS A 111 -7.42 -7.84 10.32
C CYS A 111 -8.70 -7.17 10.84
N SER A 112 -8.68 -5.85 11.03
CA SER A 112 -9.82 -5.06 11.47
C SER A 112 -10.94 -5.01 10.43
N ASP A 113 -12.15 -4.66 10.84
CA ASP A 113 -13.27 -4.40 9.91
C ASP A 113 -13.10 -3.04 9.21
N TRP A 114 -12.37 -3.04 8.11
CA TRP A 114 -12.10 -1.86 7.30
C TRP A 114 -13.31 -1.31 6.53
N ALA A 115 -14.41 -2.07 6.47
CA ALA A 115 -15.67 -1.61 5.88
C ALA A 115 -16.54 -0.83 6.87
N ARG A 116 -16.20 -0.86 8.16
CA ARG A 116 -16.90 -0.10 9.19
C ARG A 116 -16.86 1.40 8.91
N ARG A 117 -17.98 2.09 9.15
CA ARG A 117 -18.08 3.55 9.09
C ARG A 117 -18.83 4.11 10.29
N PRO A 118 -18.32 5.17 10.94
CA PRO A 118 -16.99 5.74 10.74
C PRO A 118 -15.88 4.78 11.16
N LEU A 119 -14.66 4.97 10.62
CA LEU A 119 -13.48 4.28 11.13
C LEU A 119 -13.20 4.69 12.57
N GLU A 120 -12.71 3.76 13.37
CA GLU A 120 -12.21 4.06 14.71
C GLU A 120 -10.89 4.82 14.64
N GLN A 121 -10.57 5.57 15.68
CA GLN A 121 -9.33 6.36 15.74
C GLN A 121 -8.09 5.48 15.56
N GLU A 122 -8.06 4.31 16.17
CA GLU A 122 -6.97 3.35 16.07
C GLU A 122 -6.80 2.81 14.65
N GLN A 123 -7.91 2.55 13.95
CA GLN A 123 -7.88 2.15 12.53
C GLN A 123 -7.30 3.26 11.66
N PHE A 124 -7.74 4.50 11.89
CA PHE A 124 -7.26 5.65 11.15
C PHE A 124 -5.76 5.86 11.32
N VAL A 125 -5.27 5.83 12.55
CA VAL A 125 -3.84 5.98 12.88
C VAL A 125 -3.02 4.85 12.27
N TYR A 126 -3.51 3.60 12.36
CA TYR A 126 -2.84 2.45 11.76
C TYR A 126 -2.71 2.59 10.24
N ALA A 127 -3.81 2.94 9.56
CA ALA A 127 -3.81 3.12 8.10
C ALA A 127 -2.86 4.25 7.65
N ALA A 128 -2.86 5.37 8.38
CA ALA A 128 -1.99 6.50 8.08
C ALA A 128 -0.51 6.13 8.27
N LEU A 129 -0.18 5.45 9.35
CA LEU A 129 1.19 5.00 9.64
C LEU A 129 1.69 4.00 8.59
N ASP A 130 0.86 3.06 8.20
CA ASP A 130 1.21 2.00 7.23
C ASP A 130 1.64 2.57 5.88
N ALA A 131 1.01 3.66 5.44
CA ALA A 131 1.41 4.37 4.23
C ALA A 131 2.65 5.25 4.44
N HIS A 132 2.70 6.02 5.53
CA HIS A 132 3.77 6.98 5.78
C HIS A 132 5.12 6.31 6.05
N ILE A 133 5.12 5.16 6.70
CA ILE A 133 6.34 4.44 7.06
C ILE A 133 7.17 4.03 5.85
N LEU A 134 6.54 3.82 4.68
CA LEU A 134 7.26 3.46 3.45
C LEU A 134 8.22 4.55 2.99
N LEU A 135 7.90 5.82 3.23
CA LEU A 135 8.79 6.94 2.90
C LEU A 135 10.08 6.84 3.73
N GLN A 136 9.97 6.62 5.03
CA GLN A 136 11.12 6.51 5.93
C GLN A 136 11.97 5.27 5.62
N VAL A 137 11.33 4.14 5.34
CA VAL A 137 12.03 2.91 4.94
C VAL A 137 12.79 3.11 3.63
N TYR A 138 12.15 3.73 2.65
CA TYR A 138 12.77 3.99 1.35
C TYR A 138 13.98 4.91 1.47
N GLU A 139 13.88 6.00 2.21
CA GLU A 139 14.99 6.91 2.49
C GLU A 139 16.16 6.18 3.19
N ALA A 140 15.86 5.33 4.18
CA ALA A 140 16.87 4.54 4.87
C ALA A 140 17.58 3.54 3.94
N LEU A 141 16.83 2.88 3.02
CA LEU A 141 17.41 1.96 2.04
C LEU A 141 18.34 2.70 1.06
N LEU A 142 17.94 3.87 0.56
CA LEU A 142 18.77 4.68 -0.33
C LEU A 142 20.07 5.14 0.37
N ALA A 143 19.98 5.51 1.63
CA ALA A 143 21.17 5.91 2.42
C ALA A 143 22.15 4.73 2.62
N GLN A 144 21.67 3.49 2.70
CA GLN A 144 22.52 2.30 2.81
C GLN A 144 23.25 1.96 1.49
N GLU A 145 22.65 2.24 0.34
CA GLU A 145 23.28 2.01 -0.97
C GLU A 145 24.43 2.99 -1.27
N GLN A 146 24.48 4.12 -0.57
CA GLN A 146 25.51 5.15 -0.76
C GLN A 146 26.75 4.96 0.14
N GLN A 147 26.75 3.92 0.98
CA GLN A 147 27.87 3.58 1.89
C GLN A 147 28.69 2.42 1.33
#